data_a779e0c1a8e567b5be3a83e4d3351768
#
_entry.id   a779e0c1a8e567b5be3a83e4d3351768
#
_cell.length_a   1.000
_cell.length_b   1.000
_cell.length_c   1.000
_cell.angle_alpha   90.00
_cell.angle_beta   90.00
_cell.angle_gamma   90.00
#
_symmetry.space_group_name_H-M   'P 1'
#
loop_
_entity.id
_entity.type
_entity.pdbx_description
1 polymer ?
#
loop_
_entity_poly.entity_id
_entity_poly.type
_entity_poly.pdbx_seq_one_letter_code
_entity_poly.pdbx_strand_id
1 'polypeptide(L)'
;MPLHSKTIVADYIYNHSRFLHSCLVQCETLYQQELGFSCITVLFDCLENVVRSATNDYDSNLIAVFSSIYEKGHITEKEHNFLNKGDFCLRVIRNKYAHRNAAAINFVAQSDDGEELWPLTENDTSLMLYSKISDIVFNLMIKIVSVGYIDSVKEQFNEPLDSYIDKCNLQYKILTAKELLVLKGYPEDYIPDDLSIPEDAKLRLIDCAPNLNISLPFYSRLADFLKNKE
;
A
#
# COMPACT_ATOMS: atom_id res chain seq x y z
N MET A 1 -3.10 16.87 18.61
CA MET A 1 -2.07 17.72 17.99
C MET A 1 -2.01 17.44 16.49
N PRO A 2 -1.41 18.31 15.66
CA PRO A 2 -1.15 17.97 14.25
C PRO A 2 -0.10 16.85 14.16
N LEU A 3 -0.12 16.09 13.04
CA LEU A 3 0.93 15.13 12.73
C LEU A 3 2.30 15.84 12.69
N HIS A 4 3.35 15.16 13.14
CA HIS A 4 4.70 15.62 12.90
C HIS A 4 5.00 15.57 11.41
N SER A 5 5.68 16.59 10.90
CA SER A 5 6.11 16.58 9.50
C SER A 5 7.09 15.42 9.26
N LYS A 6 7.11 14.91 8.04
CA LYS A 6 8.03 13.84 7.65
C LYS A 6 9.50 14.19 7.91
N THR A 7 9.87 15.46 7.76
CA THR A 7 11.23 15.95 8.09
C THR A 7 11.56 15.76 9.57
N ILE A 8 10.65 16.18 10.47
CA ILE A 8 10.83 15.99 11.91
C ILE A 8 10.97 14.50 12.24
N VAL A 9 10.09 13.66 11.68
CA VAL A 9 10.15 12.21 11.89
C VAL A 9 11.48 11.63 11.41
N ALA A 10 11.93 12.02 10.22
CA ALA A 10 13.19 11.54 9.65
C ALA A 10 14.39 11.95 10.52
N ASP A 11 14.43 13.18 11.01
CA ASP A 11 15.50 13.69 11.88
C ASP A 11 15.59 12.89 13.20
N TYR A 12 14.45 12.57 13.81
CA TYR A 12 14.45 11.75 15.02
C TYR A 12 14.84 10.30 14.73
N ILE A 13 14.37 9.71 13.64
CA ILE A 13 14.75 8.35 13.22
C ILE A 13 16.24 8.25 12.89
N TYR A 14 16.88 9.33 12.43
CA TYR A 14 18.33 9.36 12.22
C TYR A 14 19.11 9.00 13.50
N ASN A 15 18.64 9.47 14.67
CA ASN A 15 19.26 9.16 15.95
C ASN A 15 19.08 7.70 16.39
N HIS A 16 18.04 7.04 15.87
CA HIS A 16 17.81 5.60 16.09
C HIS A 16 18.60 4.75 15.09
N SER A 17 18.50 5.07 13.81
CA SER A 17 19.15 4.32 12.74
C SER A 17 19.35 5.20 11.49
N ARG A 18 20.61 5.39 11.09
CA ARG A 18 20.96 6.08 9.84
C ARG A 18 20.39 5.37 8.61
N PHE A 19 20.34 4.04 8.65
CA PHE A 19 19.78 3.24 7.57
C PHE A 19 18.28 3.53 7.39
N LEU A 20 17.48 3.47 8.47
CA LEU A 20 16.05 3.77 8.43
C LEU A 20 15.77 5.22 8.00
N HIS A 21 16.57 6.18 8.50
CA HIS A 21 16.51 7.56 8.01
C HIS A 21 16.70 7.62 6.49
N SER A 22 17.73 6.96 5.96
CA SER A 22 18.00 6.95 4.51
C SER A 22 16.85 6.34 3.73
N CYS A 23 16.20 5.28 4.24
CA CYS A 23 15.01 4.70 3.62
C CYS A 23 13.83 5.69 3.59
N LEU A 24 13.59 6.43 4.69
CA LEU A 24 12.53 7.46 4.73
C LEU A 24 12.78 8.60 3.73
N VAL A 25 14.02 9.11 3.67
CA VAL A 25 14.42 10.11 2.68
C VAL A 25 14.24 9.59 1.26
N GLN A 26 14.57 8.32 1.02
CA GLN A 26 14.39 7.68 -0.29
C GLN A 26 12.91 7.56 -0.65
N CYS A 27 12.01 7.24 0.29
CA CYS A 27 10.56 7.24 0.03
C CYS A 27 10.09 8.58 -0.54
N GLU A 28 10.45 9.69 0.11
CA GLU A 28 10.05 11.04 -0.33
C GLU A 28 10.70 11.41 -1.68
N THR A 29 11.95 11.03 -1.89
CA THR A 29 12.64 11.26 -3.17
C THR A 29 11.94 10.54 -4.31
N LEU A 30 11.57 9.26 -4.12
CA LEU A 30 10.85 8.47 -5.11
C LEU A 30 9.45 9.03 -5.38
N TYR A 31 8.76 9.51 -4.33
CA TYR A 31 7.47 10.16 -4.47
C TYR A 31 7.55 11.45 -5.29
N GLN A 32 8.56 12.30 -5.02
CA GLN A 32 8.81 13.53 -5.78
C GLN A 32 9.21 13.26 -7.25
N GLN A 33 9.78 12.09 -7.53
CA GLN A 33 10.08 11.62 -8.88
C GLN A 33 8.90 10.91 -9.53
N GLU A 34 7.72 10.91 -8.91
CA GLU A 34 6.50 10.26 -9.39
C GLU A 34 6.66 8.76 -9.64
N LEU A 35 7.50 8.08 -8.83
CA LEU A 35 7.75 6.65 -8.90
C LEU A 35 6.89 5.90 -7.85
N GLY A 36 5.57 5.86 -8.09
CA GLY A 36 4.57 5.40 -7.12
C GLY A 36 4.80 3.99 -6.60
N PHE A 37 5.03 3.03 -7.50
CA PHE A 37 5.29 1.65 -7.10
C PHE A 37 6.53 1.54 -6.20
N SER A 38 7.60 2.25 -6.57
CA SER A 38 8.85 2.21 -5.81
C SER A 38 8.71 2.85 -4.44
N CYS A 39 8.05 4.01 -4.32
CA CYS A 39 7.91 4.69 -3.03
C CYS A 39 7.05 3.87 -2.05
N ILE A 40 5.99 3.21 -2.51
CA ILE A 40 5.17 2.32 -1.67
C ILE A 40 5.98 1.09 -1.22
N THR A 41 6.74 0.48 -2.13
CA THR A 41 7.57 -0.69 -1.80
C THR A 41 8.58 -0.35 -0.70
N VAL A 42 9.30 0.76 -0.85
CA VAL A 42 10.30 1.20 0.14
C VAL A 42 9.62 1.60 1.45
N LEU A 43 8.43 2.23 1.42
CA LEU A 43 7.68 2.58 2.63
C LEU A 43 7.30 1.34 3.44
N PHE A 44 6.78 0.30 2.80
CA PHE A 44 6.42 -0.94 3.48
C PHE A 44 7.63 -1.69 4.02
N ASP A 45 8.73 -1.72 3.27
CA ASP A 45 9.99 -2.32 3.74
C ASP A 45 10.53 -1.56 4.95
N CYS A 46 10.53 -0.23 4.91
CA CYS A 46 10.95 0.61 6.02
C CYS A 46 10.08 0.38 7.27
N LEU A 47 8.75 0.35 7.13
CA LEU A 47 7.83 0.07 8.23
C LEU A 47 8.10 -1.30 8.85
N GLU A 48 8.28 -2.34 8.05
CA GLU A 48 8.59 -3.68 8.54
C GLU A 48 9.91 -3.71 9.32
N ASN A 49 10.96 -3.08 8.80
CA ASN A 49 12.25 -3.00 9.46
C ASN A 49 12.19 -2.23 10.79
N VAL A 50 11.45 -1.13 10.84
CA VAL A 50 11.21 -0.36 12.09
C VAL A 50 10.54 -1.23 13.14
N VAL A 51 9.47 -1.91 12.77
CA VAL A 51 8.69 -2.73 13.70
C VAL A 51 9.50 -3.91 14.22
N ARG A 52 10.23 -4.59 13.33
CA ARG A 52 11.13 -5.69 13.71
C ARG A 52 12.27 -5.24 14.63
N SER A 53 12.87 -4.10 14.31
CA SER A 53 13.92 -3.52 15.15
C SER A 53 13.40 -3.16 16.55
N ALA A 54 12.22 -2.55 16.66
CA ALA A 54 11.62 -2.16 17.93
C ALA A 54 11.20 -3.35 18.80
N THR A 55 10.84 -4.47 18.18
CA THR A 55 10.46 -5.71 18.88
C THR A 55 11.65 -6.67 19.10
N ASN A 56 12.76 -6.46 18.42
CA ASN A 56 13.89 -7.37 18.29
C ASN A 56 13.44 -8.78 17.81
N ASP A 57 12.47 -8.81 16.89
CA ASP A 57 11.87 -10.04 16.35
C ASP A 57 11.97 -10.04 14.82
N TYR A 58 12.97 -10.73 14.32
CA TYR A 58 13.26 -10.84 12.89
C TYR A 58 12.74 -12.13 12.26
N ASP A 59 12.36 -13.12 13.07
CA ASP A 59 12.00 -14.47 12.62
C ASP A 59 10.49 -14.69 12.52
N SER A 60 9.70 -14.03 13.36
CA SER A 60 8.25 -14.18 13.39
C SER A 60 7.59 -13.58 12.15
N ASN A 61 6.39 -14.08 11.83
CA ASN A 61 5.58 -13.46 10.79
C ASN A 61 5.11 -12.04 11.20
N LEU A 62 4.82 -11.21 10.21
CA LEU A 62 4.50 -9.80 10.43
C LEU A 62 3.22 -9.60 11.28
N ILE A 63 2.27 -10.55 11.26
CA ILE A 63 1.09 -10.52 12.11
C ILE A 63 1.48 -10.55 13.59
N ALA A 64 2.37 -11.48 13.95
CA ALA A 64 2.82 -11.64 15.33
C ALA A 64 3.60 -10.41 15.79
N VAL A 65 4.46 -9.85 14.94
CA VAL A 65 5.25 -8.67 15.25
C VAL A 65 4.37 -7.45 15.52
N PHE A 66 3.37 -7.17 14.66
CA PHE A 66 2.41 -6.09 14.90
C PHE A 66 1.55 -6.33 16.16
N SER A 67 1.12 -7.58 16.41
CA SER A 67 0.36 -7.90 17.61
C SER A 67 1.18 -7.67 18.87
N SER A 68 2.47 -8.03 18.87
CA SER A 68 3.38 -7.79 20.00
C SER A 68 3.51 -6.31 20.36
N ILE A 69 3.57 -5.41 19.37
CA ILE A 69 3.62 -3.96 19.63
C ILE A 69 2.32 -3.48 20.28
N TYR A 70 1.18 -3.96 19.81
CA TYR A 70 -0.12 -3.64 20.37
C TYR A 70 -0.29 -4.17 21.80
N GLU A 71 0.05 -5.43 22.06
CA GLU A 71 -0.01 -6.07 23.38
C GLU A 71 0.87 -5.37 24.42
N LYS A 72 1.98 -4.78 23.98
CA LYS A 72 2.86 -3.94 24.80
C LYS A 72 2.33 -2.52 25.02
N GLY A 73 1.19 -2.16 24.44
CA GLY A 73 0.57 -0.84 24.59
C GLY A 73 1.31 0.29 23.85
N HIS A 74 2.11 -0.02 22.83
CA HIS A 74 2.85 0.99 22.07
C HIS A 74 2.00 1.68 20.99
N ILE A 75 0.91 1.03 20.57
CA ILE A 75 -0.05 1.55 19.61
C ILE A 75 -1.47 1.31 20.08
N THR A 76 -2.43 2.12 19.62
CA THR A 76 -3.85 1.96 19.90
C THR A 76 -4.45 0.76 19.16
N GLU A 77 -5.65 0.35 19.54
CA GLU A 77 -6.40 -0.69 18.81
C GLU A 77 -6.67 -0.27 17.36
N LYS A 78 -6.99 1.00 17.12
CA LYS A 78 -7.25 1.52 15.78
C LYS A 78 -5.98 1.52 14.92
N GLU A 79 -4.85 1.94 15.48
CA GLU A 79 -3.55 1.88 14.83
C GLU A 79 -3.15 0.43 14.50
N HIS A 80 -3.41 -0.51 15.40
CA HIS A 80 -3.19 -1.94 15.16
C HIS A 80 -4.10 -2.48 14.06
N ASN A 81 -5.38 -2.09 14.04
CA ASN A 81 -6.32 -2.50 12.98
C ASN A 81 -5.90 -1.94 11.62
N PHE A 82 -5.47 -0.68 11.57
CA PHE A 82 -4.94 -0.06 10.34
C PHE A 82 -3.71 -0.79 9.81
N LEU A 83 -2.80 -1.21 10.69
CA LEU A 83 -1.59 -1.96 10.30
C LEU A 83 -1.89 -3.42 9.95
N ASN A 84 -2.71 -4.14 10.74
CA ASN A 84 -2.70 -5.59 10.79
C ASN A 84 -4.05 -6.29 10.65
N LYS A 85 -5.12 -5.82 11.32
CA LYS A 85 -6.37 -6.58 11.50
C LYS A 85 -7.61 -5.98 10.85
N GLY A 86 -7.61 -4.71 10.48
CA GLY A 86 -8.77 -4.08 9.85
C GLY A 86 -9.06 -4.69 8.47
N ASP A 87 -10.29 -4.54 8.01
CA ASP A 87 -10.72 -5.00 6.67
C ASP A 87 -9.85 -4.41 5.56
N PHE A 88 -9.36 -3.18 5.77
CA PHE A 88 -8.51 -2.44 4.83
C PHE A 88 -7.11 -2.19 5.41
N CYS A 89 -6.50 -3.19 6.04
CA CYS A 89 -5.21 -3.01 6.71
C CYS A 89 -4.03 -3.00 5.73
N LEU A 90 -2.98 -2.26 6.12
CA LEU A 90 -1.78 -2.09 5.30
C LEU A 90 -1.03 -3.40 5.04
N ARG A 91 -1.06 -4.35 6.00
CA ARG A 91 -0.42 -5.66 5.84
C ARG A 91 -0.97 -6.43 4.64
N VAL A 92 -2.27 -6.36 4.37
CA VAL A 92 -2.86 -7.03 3.20
C VAL A 92 -2.31 -6.43 1.91
N ILE A 93 -2.26 -5.11 1.82
CA ILE A 93 -1.69 -4.41 0.66
C ILE A 93 -0.22 -4.79 0.50
N ARG A 94 0.58 -4.68 1.58
CA ARG A 94 2.01 -5.04 1.58
C ARG A 94 2.24 -6.47 1.09
N ASN A 95 1.45 -7.43 1.57
CA ASN A 95 1.61 -8.83 1.16
C ASN A 95 1.32 -9.01 -0.34
N LYS A 96 0.31 -8.36 -0.88
CA LYS A 96 0.02 -8.40 -2.32
C LYS A 96 1.14 -7.77 -3.14
N TYR A 97 1.75 -6.67 -2.68
CA TYR A 97 2.95 -6.09 -3.30
C TYR A 97 4.13 -7.07 -3.28
N ALA A 98 4.47 -7.61 -2.12
CA ALA A 98 5.62 -8.50 -1.95
C ALA A 98 5.50 -9.79 -2.77
N HIS A 99 4.28 -10.32 -2.93
CA HIS A 99 4.01 -11.55 -3.68
C HIS A 99 3.63 -11.30 -5.14
N ARG A 100 3.78 -10.07 -5.66
CA ARG A 100 3.46 -9.68 -7.04
C ARG A 100 2.01 -9.92 -7.45
N ASN A 101 1.09 -9.81 -6.50
CA ASN A 101 -0.36 -9.93 -6.71
C ASN A 101 -1.08 -8.59 -6.52
N ALA A 102 -0.39 -7.48 -6.76
CA ALA A 102 -0.92 -6.13 -6.59
C ALA A 102 -2.14 -5.88 -7.50
N ALA A 103 -2.22 -6.54 -8.66
CA ALA A 103 -3.36 -6.47 -9.57
C ALA A 103 -4.70 -6.88 -8.94
N ALA A 104 -4.68 -7.72 -7.90
CA ALA A 104 -5.90 -8.09 -7.18
C ALA A 104 -6.48 -6.94 -6.35
N ILE A 105 -5.69 -5.93 -5.99
CA ILE A 105 -6.15 -4.79 -5.17
C ILE A 105 -6.57 -3.65 -6.07
N ASN A 106 -7.80 -3.21 -5.89
CA ASN A 106 -8.38 -2.08 -6.59
C ASN A 106 -8.99 -1.12 -5.57
N PHE A 107 -8.49 0.12 -5.52
CA PHE A 107 -9.07 1.14 -4.67
C PHE A 107 -10.41 1.60 -5.22
N VAL A 108 -11.34 1.87 -4.31
CA VAL A 108 -12.68 2.33 -4.67
C VAL A 108 -12.70 3.85 -4.63
N ALA A 109 -12.97 4.45 -5.78
CA ALA A 109 -13.29 5.87 -5.90
C ALA A 109 -14.80 6.03 -6.19
N GLN A 110 -15.41 7.04 -5.61
CA GLN A 110 -16.79 7.40 -5.92
C GLN A 110 -16.78 8.46 -7.01
N SER A 111 -17.49 8.21 -8.12
CA SER A 111 -17.70 9.14 -9.20
C SER A 111 -19.21 9.41 -9.40
N ASP A 112 -19.55 10.39 -10.21
CA ASP A 112 -20.96 10.70 -10.54
C ASP A 112 -21.65 9.54 -11.27
N ASP A 113 -20.89 8.70 -11.96
CA ASP A 113 -21.37 7.53 -12.70
C ASP A 113 -21.37 6.23 -11.87
N GLY A 114 -20.95 6.30 -10.58
CA GLY A 114 -20.90 5.15 -9.67
C GLY A 114 -19.51 4.89 -9.10
N GLU A 115 -19.25 3.63 -8.69
CA GLU A 115 -17.95 3.21 -8.18
C GLU A 115 -16.97 3.01 -9.33
N GLU A 116 -15.82 3.65 -9.24
CA GLU A 116 -14.66 3.43 -10.11
C GLU A 116 -13.59 2.62 -9.37
N LEU A 117 -12.98 1.65 -10.05
CA LEU A 117 -11.92 0.82 -9.48
C LEU A 117 -10.56 1.25 -10.04
N TRP A 118 -9.65 1.62 -9.15
CA TRP A 118 -8.30 2.04 -9.48
C TRP A 118 -7.29 0.95 -9.11
N PRO A 119 -6.74 0.23 -10.12
CA PRO A 119 -5.82 -0.88 -9.88
C PRO A 119 -4.54 -0.40 -9.19
N LEU A 120 -4.09 -1.16 -8.20
CA LEU A 120 -2.85 -0.82 -7.48
C LEU A 120 -1.58 -1.02 -8.34
N THR A 121 -1.70 -1.68 -9.49
CA THR A 121 -0.63 -1.79 -10.49
C THR A 121 -0.39 -0.52 -11.28
N GLU A 122 -1.32 0.43 -11.26
CA GLU A 122 -1.13 1.73 -11.88
C GLU A 122 -0.26 2.64 -11.02
N ASN A 123 0.68 3.35 -11.66
CA ASN A 123 1.60 4.25 -10.98
C ASN A 123 0.88 5.33 -10.18
N ASP A 124 -0.14 5.95 -10.79
CA ASP A 124 -0.90 7.04 -10.17
C ASP A 124 -1.70 6.56 -8.96
N THR A 125 -2.24 5.33 -9.01
CA THR A 125 -2.90 4.70 -7.86
C THR A 125 -1.92 4.47 -6.72
N SER A 126 -0.70 4.06 -7.02
CA SER A 126 0.37 3.89 -6.03
C SER A 126 0.80 5.23 -5.43
N LEU A 127 0.90 6.31 -6.23
CA LEU A 127 1.17 7.67 -5.75
C LEU A 127 0.04 8.18 -4.84
N MET A 128 -1.22 7.96 -5.24
CA MET A 128 -2.38 8.28 -4.41
C MET A 128 -2.34 7.53 -3.08
N LEU A 129 -2.06 6.23 -3.08
CA LEU A 129 -1.93 5.45 -1.86
C LEU A 129 -0.83 6.02 -0.97
N TYR A 130 0.35 6.27 -1.52
CA TYR A 130 1.47 6.86 -0.77
C TYR A 130 1.07 8.20 -0.13
N SER A 131 0.45 9.09 -0.88
CA SER A 131 -0.03 10.37 -0.39
C SER A 131 -1.01 10.22 0.79
N LYS A 132 -1.91 9.23 0.73
CA LYS A 132 -2.90 8.98 1.77
C LYS A 132 -2.30 8.42 3.07
N ILE A 133 -1.32 7.53 2.97
CA ILE A 133 -0.86 6.75 4.13
C ILE A 133 0.48 7.20 4.70
N SER A 134 1.34 7.84 3.90
CA SER A 134 2.74 8.07 4.29
C SER A 134 2.88 8.90 5.56
N ASP A 135 2.11 9.97 5.73
CA ASP A 135 2.17 10.80 6.94
C ASP A 135 1.78 10.00 8.20
N ILE A 136 0.75 9.15 8.10
CA ILE A 136 0.32 8.28 9.21
C ILE A 136 1.41 7.26 9.50
N VAL A 137 1.95 6.60 8.46
CA VAL A 137 2.98 5.55 8.61
C VAL A 137 4.27 6.13 9.20
N PHE A 138 4.72 7.31 8.76
CA PHE A 138 5.87 8.00 9.34
C PHE A 138 5.68 8.28 10.83
N ASN A 139 4.50 8.79 11.21
CA ASN A 139 4.19 9.07 12.61
C ASN A 139 4.02 7.78 13.44
N LEU A 140 3.51 6.69 12.87
CA LEU A 140 3.52 5.37 13.52
C LEU A 140 4.94 4.86 13.74
N MET A 141 5.83 4.98 12.76
CA MET A 141 7.22 4.54 12.88
C MET A 141 7.94 5.27 14.02
N ILE A 142 7.85 6.61 14.09
CA ILE A 142 8.51 7.35 15.18
C ILE A 142 7.88 7.04 16.55
N LYS A 143 6.57 6.87 16.62
CA LYS A 143 5.88 6.45 17.84
C LYS A 143 6.41 5.10 18.35
N ILE A 144 6.55 4.11 17.47
CA ILE A 144 7.07 2.78 17.79
C ILE A 144 8.52 2.84 18.26
N VAL A 145 9.37 3.58 17.55
CA VAL A 145 10.79 3.73 17.89
C VAL A 145 10.98 4.50 19.19
N SER A 146 10.15 5.51 19.45
CA SER A 146 10.28 6.38 20.62
C SER A 146 10.11 5.66 21.97
N VAL A 147 9.54 4.46 21.96
CA VAL A 147 9.43 3.62 23.16
C VAL A 147 10.79 3.35 23.82
N GLY A 148 11.84 3.28 23.01
CA GLY A 148 13.23 3.14 23.49
C GLY A 148 13.90 4.43 23.91
N TYR A 149 13.22 5.59 23.84
CA TYR A 149 13.77 6.89 24.18
C TYR A 149 13.44 7.27 25.64
N ILE A 150 14.08 8.36 26.12
CA ILE A 150 13.74 8.94 27.42
C ILE A 150 12.30 9.46 27.43
N ASP A 151 11.65 9.43 28.57
CA ASP A 151 10.22 9.74 28.72
C ASP A 151 9.81 11.06 28.09
N SER A 152 10.59 12.12 28.24
CA SER A 152 10.29 13.43 27.64
C SER A 152 10.24 13.44 26.12
N VAL A 153 11.00 12.57 25.44
CA VAL A 153 10.95 12.42 23.98
C VAL A 153 9.81 11.49 23.58
N LYS A 154 9.61 10.42 24.35
CA LYS A 154 8.51 9.47 24.14
C LYS A 154 7.15 10.15 24.19
N GLU A 155 6.93 11.05 25.15
CA GLU A 155 5.67 11.80 25.29
C GLU A 155 5.32 12.64 24.07
N GLN A 156 6.33 13.16 23.34
CA GLN A 156 6.11 13.96 22.13
C GLN A 156 5.47 13.16 20.99
N PHE A 157 5.72 11.85 20.93
CA PHE A 157 5.30 10.98 19.83
C PHE A 157 4.19 9.98 20.22
N ASN A 158 3.67 10.06 21.43
CA ASN A 158 2.69 9.10 21.94
C ASN A 158 1.22 9.46 21.61
N GLU A 159 0.99 10.48 20.81
CA GLU A 159 -0.37 10.89 20.45
C GLU A 159 -1.06 9.82 19.58
N PRO A 160 -2.35 9.51 19.86
CA PRO A 160 -3.13 8.61 19.02
C PRO A 160 -3.33 9.16 17.61
N LEU A 161 -3.14 8.31 16.60
CA LEU A 161 -3.34 8.66 15.20
C LEU A 161 -4.74 8.34 14.68
N ASP A 162 -5.65 7.94 15.56
CA ASP A 162 -6.99 7.44 15.26
C ASP A 162 -7.79 8.36 14.33
N SER A 163 -7.77 9.68 14.59
CA SER A 163 -8.50 10.66 13.77
C SER A 163 -7.93 10.83 12.36
N TYR A 164 -6.64 10.58 12.18
CA TYR A 164 -5.99 10.62 10.86
C TYR A 164 -6.27 9.36 10.07
N ILE A 165 -6.30 8.21 10.75
CA ILE A 165 -6.69 6.93 10.16
C ILE A 165 -8.15 7.00 9.66
N ASP A 166 -9.07 7.59 10.44
CA ASP A 166 -10.45 7.81 10.00
C ASP A 166 -10.54 8.67 8.75
N LYS A 167 -9.80 9.77 8.71
CA LYS A 167 -9.77 10.67 7.55
C LYS A 167 -9.12 10.04 6.32
N CYS A 168 -8.16 9.14 6.51
CA CYS A 168 -7.53 8.39 5.44
C CYS A 168 -8.56 7.58 4.64
N ASN A 169 -9.58 7.04 5.33
CA ASN A 169 -10.70 6.29 4.75
C ASN A 169 -10.24 5.33 3.64
N LEU A 170 -9.29 4.47 3.98
CA LEU A 170 -8.70 3.53 3.04
C LEU A 170 -9.71 2.44 2.70
N GLN A 171 -10.13 2.36 1.44
CA GLN A 171 -11.06 1.34 0.95
C GLN A 171 -10.54 0.72 -0.34
N TYR A 172 -10.57 -0.61 -0.42
CA TYR A 172 -10.18 -1.34 -1.62
C TYR A 172 -10.95 -2.66 -1.74
N LYS A 173 -11.06 -3.18 -2.96
CA LYS A 173 -11.58 -4.52 -3.24
C LYS A 173 -10.42 -5.44 -3.60
N ILE A 174 -10.49 -6.68 -3.14
CA ILE A 174 -9.57 -7.74 -3.57
C ILE A 174 -10.33 -8.56 -4.60
N LEU A 175 -9.92 -8.44 -5.86
CA LEU A 175 -10.55 -9.12 -6.96
C LEU A 175 -10.00 -10.54 -7.11
N THR A 176 -10.88 -11.46 -7.46
CA THR A 176 -10.54 -12.78 -7.99
C THR A 176 -10.00 -12.65 -9.43
N ALA A 177 -9.38 -13.70 -9.93
CA ALA A 177 -8.91 -13.77 -11.30
C ALA A 177 -10.05 -13.54 -12.31
N LYS A 178 -11.23 -14.10 -12.07
CA LYS A 178 -12.41 -13.89 -12.92
C LYS A 178 -12.87 -12.42 -12.91
N GLU A 179 -13.01 -11.83 -11.74
CA GLU A 179 -13.41 -10.41 -11.63
C GLU A 179 -12.39 -9.48 -12.30
N LEU A 180 -11.09 -9.75 -12.15
CA LEU A 180 -10.05 -8.99 -12.84
C LEU A 180 -10.14 -9.13 -14.37
N LEU A 181 -10.44 -10.33 -14.88
CA LEU A 181 -10.65 -10.55 -16.30
C LEU A 181 -11.83 -9.75 -16.85
N VAL A 182 -12.98 -9.83 -16.15
CA VAL A 182 -14.18 -9.07 -16.52
C VAL A 182 -13.88 -7.57 -16.51
N LEU A 183 -13.17 -7.08 -15.50
CA LEU A 183 -12.75 -5.68 -15.42
C LEU A 183 -11.87 -5.27 -16.62
N LYS A 184 -11.04 -6.17 -17.14
CA LYS A 184 -10.23 -5.97 -18.34
C LYS A 184 -11.00 -6.13 -19.67
N GLY A 185 -12.30 -6.42 -19.61
CA GLY A 185 -13.20 -6.53 -20.78
C GLY A 185 -13.26 -7.92 -21.44
N TYR A 186 -12.76 -8.95 -20.77
CA TYR A 186 -12.88 -10.34 -21.23
C TYR A 186 -14.21 -10.96 -20.80
N PRO A 187 -14.74 -11.94 -21.53
CA PRO A 187 -15.90 -12.72 -21.08
C PRO A 187 -15.63 -13.47 -19.76
N GLU A 188 -16.65 -13.61 -18.94
CA GLU A 188 -16.53 -14.26 -17.63
C GLU A 188 -16.09 -15.74 -17.71
N ASP A 189 -16.45 -16.44 -18.79
CA ASP A 189 -16.12 -17.82 -19.08
C ASP A 189 -14.76 -18.02 -19.74
N TYR A 190 -13.98 -16.94 -19.93
CA TYR A 190 -12.66 -17.01 -20.56
C TYR A 190 -11.65 -17.88 -19.79
N ILE A 191 -11.75 -17.91 -18.44
CA ILE A 191 -11.02 -18.87 -17.62
C ILE A 191 -11.99 -19.96 -17.14
N PRO A 192 -11.79 -21.22 -17.53
CA PRO A 192 -12.58 -22.32 -17.02
C PRO A 192 -12.49 -22.48 -15.51
N ASP A 193 -13.60 -22.83 -14.85
CA ASP A 193 -13.64 -23.04 -13.40
C ASP A 193 -12.78 -24.20 -12.93
N ASP A 194 -12.61 -25.21 -13.78
CA ASP A 194 -11.85 -26.44 -13.54
C ASP A 194 -10.34 -26.31 -13.73
N LEU A 195 -9.85 -25.10 -14.08
CA LEU A 195 -8.43 -24.87 -14.25
C LEU A 195 -7.68 -25.04 -12.92
N SER A 196 -6.93 -26.13 -12.79
CA SER A 196 -6.28 -26.59 -11.53
C SER A 196 -5.03 -25.81 -11.13
N ILE A 197 -4.91 -24.54 -11.55
CA ILE A 197 -3.81 -23.66 -11.11
C ILE A 197 -4.26 -22.79 -9.93
N PRO A 198 -3.33 -22.47 -8.98
CA PRO A 198 -3.62 -21.60 -7.85
C PRO A 198 -4.13 -20.23 -8.29
N GLU A 199 -5.02 -19.63 -7.50
CA GLU A 199 -5.61 -18.32 -7.78
C GLU A 199 -4.55 -17.22 -8.00
N ASP A 200 -3.49 -17.20 -7.18
CA ASP A 200 -2.38 -16.27 -7.32
C ASP A 200 -1.63 -16.42 -8.66
N ALA A 201 -1.58 -17.62 -9.22
CA ALA A 201 -0.99 -17.84 -10.54
C ALA A 201 -1.94 -17.36 -11.66
N LYS A 202 -3.25 -17.57 -11.50
CA LYS A 202 -4.26 -17.02 -12.43
C LYS A 202 -4.17 -15.48 -12.46
N LEU A 203 -4.14 -14.84 -11.30
CA LEU A 203 -4.02 -13.38 -11.19
C LEU A 203 -2.79 -12.84 -11.91
N ARG A 204 -1.62 -13.49 -11.77
CA ARG A 204 -0.39 -13.08 -12.48
C ARG A 204 -0.48 -13.21 -13.99
N LEU A 205 -1.14 -14.26 -14.48
CA LEU A 205 -1.37 -14.45 -15.91
C LEU A 205 -2.30 -13.36 -16.47
N ILE A 206 -3.35 -13.04 -15.74
CA ILE A 206 -4.32 -12.03 -16.14
C ILE A 206 -3.74 -10.63 -16.05
N ASP A 207 -2.86 -10.36 -15.09
CA ASP A 207 -2.18 -9.07 -14.99
C ASP A 207 -1.40 -8.74 -16.26
N CYS A 208 -0.77 -9.74 -16.87
CA CYS A 208 -0.09 -9.60 -18.15
C CYS A 208 -1.02 -9.47 -19.36
N ALA A 209 -2.33 -9.78 -19.21
CA ALA A 209 -3.28 -9.70 -20.31
C ALA A 209 -3.61 -8.23 -20.65
N PRO A 210 -3.75 -7.86 -21.94
CA PRO A 210 -4.15 -6.52 -22.33
C PRO A 210 -5.48 -6.12 -21.72
N ASN A 211 -5.63 -4.86 -21.35
CA ASN A 211 -6.93 -4.31 -20.96
C ASN A 211 -7.72 -3.98 -22.22
N LEU A 212 -8.70 -4.80 -22.55
CA LEU A 212 -9.52 -4.64 -23.76
C LEU A 212 -10.38 -3.37 -23.71
N ASN A 213 -10.78 -2.92 -22.54
CA ASN A 213 -11.56 -1.69 -22.36
C ASN A 213 -10.75 -0.44 -22.73
N ILE A 214 -9.41 -0.50 -22.56
CA ILE A 214 -8.50 0.60 -22.92
C ILE A 214 -7.96 0.41 -24.34
N SER A 215 -7.63 -0.82 -24.74
CA SER A 215 -6.97 -1.09 -26.03
C SER A 215 -7.94 -1.06 -27.22
N LEU A 216 -9.21 -1.41 -27.06
CA LEU A 216 -10.19 -1.32 -28.15
C LEU A 216 -10.31 0.09 -28.76
N PRO A 217 -10.48 1.18 -27.97
CA PRO A 217 -10.43 2.52 -28.52
C PRO A 217 -9.10 2.91 -29.15
N PHE A 218 -7.98 2.40 -28.62
CA PHE A 218 -6.65 2.64 -29.19
C PHE A 218 -6.48 1.97 -30.54
N TYR A 219 -6.84 0.69 -30.66
CA TYR A 219 -6.76 -0.03 -31.92
C TYR A 219 -7.73 0.49 -32.98
N SER A 220 -8.93 0.94 -32.56
CA SER A 220 -9.86 1.62 -33.45
C SER A 220 -9.25 2.91 -34.01
N ARG A 221 -8.68 3.77 -33.16
CA ARG A 221 -8.00 4.99 -33.59
C ARG A 221 -6.78 4.72 -34.47
N LEU A 222 -6.02 3.69 -34.17
CA LEU A 222 -4.87 3.26 -34.99
C LEU A 222 -5.33 2.77 -36.36
N ALA A 223 -6.40 1.97 -36.40
CA ALA A 223 -6.99 1.49 -37.68
C ALA A 223 -7.52 2.66 -38.53
N ASP A 224 -8.19 3.64 -37.90
CA ASP A 224 -8.66 4.84 -38.58
C ASP A 224 -7.50 5.72 -39.08
N PHE A 225 -6.43 5.84 -38.30
CA PHE A 225 -5.22 6.55 -38.69
C PHE A 225 -4.51 5.87 -39.89
N LEU A 226 -4.46 4.55 -39.90
CA LEU A 226 -3.85 3.79 -41.02
C LEU A 226 -4.69 3.87 -42.30
N LYS A 227 -6.02 3.82 -42.21
CA LYS A 227 -6.95 3.99 -43.35
C LYS A 227 -6.88 5.37 -43.99
N ASN A 228 -6.58 6.42 -43.21
CA ASN A 228 -6.48 7.78 -43.72
C ASN A 228 -5.10 8.13 -44.32
N LYS A 229 -4.17 7.16 -44.37
CA LYS A 229 -2.85 7.30 -45.02
C LYS A 229 -2.75 6.64 -46.37
N GLU A 230 -3.78 5.93 -46.81
CA GLU A 230 -3.97 5.47 -48.18
C GLU A 230 -4.79 6.49 -49.01
#